data_8f764ade887f5a8b93d585f6680e9368
#
_entry.id   8f764ade887f5a8b93d585f6680e9368
#
_cell.length_a   1.000
_cell.length_b   1.000
_cell.length_c   1.000
_cell.angle_alpha   90.00
_cell.angle_beta   90.00
_cell.angle_gamma   90.00
#
_symmetry.space_group_name_H-M   'P 1'
#
loop_
_entity.id
_entity.type
_entity.pdbx_description
1 polymer ?
#
loop_
_entity_poly.entity_id
_entity_poly.type
_entity_poly.pdbx_seq_one_letter_code
_entity_poly.pdbx_strand_id
1 'polypeptide(L)'
;MIPKILTVDDSRAIRMVLKRLFRPFACELFEAGDGEEGLAVATNEKPDLIILDYNMPVMDGVAMLRQMRENPELKRTPVIMLTADASSEIINTVARLGVRDYVTKPFDDAQLLDKVSRVIALNRIEEA
;
A
#
# COMPACT_ATOMS: atom_id res chain seq x y z
N MET A 1 -10.43 4.88 -16.83
CA MET A 1 -9.24 5.39 -16.11
C MET A 1 -8.51 4.24 -15.45
N ILE A 2 -7.20 4.32 -15.43
CA ILE A 2 -6.40 3.29 -14.77
C ILE A 2 -6.19 3.65 -13.30
N PRO A 3 -6.11 2.65 -12.41
CA PRO A 3 -5.94 2.92 -10.99
C PRO A 3 -4.53 3.43 -10.67
N LYS A 4 -4.44 4.24 -9.63
CA LYS A 4 -3.19 4.74 -9.07
C LYS A 4 -2.88 3.96 -7.81
N ILE A 5 -1.69 3.40 -7.71
CA ILE A 5 -1.22 2.63 -6.56
C ILE A 5 0.01 3.33 -6.00
N LEU A 6 0.01 3.58 -4.70
CA LEU A 6 1.17 4.08 -3.98
C LEU A 6 1.76 2.96 -3.14
N THR A 7 3.05 2.70 -3.29
CA THR A 7 3.78 1.78 -2.41
C THR A 7 4.67 2.60 -1.47
N VAL A 8 4.54 2.36 -0.18
CA VAL A 8 5.30 3.05 0.86
C VAL A 8 6.09 2.00 1.63
N ASP A 9 7.40 1.96 1.42
CA ASP A 9 8.29 0.97 2.04
C ASP A 9 9.70 1.53 2.01
N ASP A 10 10.41 1.44 3.13
CA ASP A 10 11.79 1.93 3.21
C ASP A 10 12.78 1.02 2.48
N SER A 11 12.39 -0.22 2.18
CA SER A 11 13.22 -1.14 1.42
C SER A 11 13.09 -0.89 -0.08
N ARG A 12 14.15 -0.40 -0.69
CA ARG A 12 14.20 -0.22 -2.14
C ARG A 12 14.00 -1.56 -2.86
N ALA A 13 14.53 -2.65 -2.30
CA ALA A 13 14.37 -3.98 -2.87
C ALA A 13 12.91 -4.41 -2.92
N ILE A 14 12.15 -4.17 -1.85
CA ILE A 14 10.72 -4.47 -1.82
C ILE A 14 9.97 -3.61 -2.83
N ARG A 15 10.27 -2.31 -2.91
CA ARG A 15 9.63 -1.45 -3.91
C ARG A 15 9.91 -1.93 -5.34
N MET A 16 11.11 -2.43 -5.61
CA MET A 16 11.44 -3.00 -6.92
C MET A 16 10.64 -4.27 -7.21
N VAL A 17 10.47 -5.14 -6.21
CA VAL A 17 9.64 -6.35 -6.35
C VAL A 17 8.20 -5.96 -6.67
N LEU A 18 7.65 -5.00 -5.94
CA LEU A 18 6.28 -4.51 -6.17
C LEU A 18 6.14 -3.89 -7.57
N LYS A 19 7.13 -3.13 -7.99
CA LYS A 19 7.13 -2.54 -9.32
C LYS A 19 7.06 -3.60 -10.42
N ARG A 20 7.83 -4.67 -10.28
CA ARG A 20 7.78 -5.80 -11.23
C ARG A 20 6.44 -6.51 -11.19
N LEU A 21 5.90 -6.68 -9.98
CA LEU A 21 4.62 -7.35 -9.78
C LEU A 21 3.48 -6.66 -10.52
N PHE A 22 3.45 -5.32 -10.48
CA PHE A 22 2.39 -4.54 -11.11
C PHE A 22 2.64 -4.19 -12.58
N ARG A 23 3.85 -4.44 -13.08
CA ARG A 23 4.21 -4.08 -14.46
C ARG A 23 3.26 -4.63 -15.53
N PRO A 24 2.74 -5.88 -15.42
CA PRO A 24 1.83 -6.41 -16.44
C PRO A 24 0.43 -5.78 -16.44
N PHE A 25 0.13 -4.93 -15.47
CA PHE A 25 -1.21 -4.39 -15.29
C PHE A 25 -1.29 -2.92 -15.65
N ALA A 26 -2.47 -2.51 -16.15
CA ALA A 26 -2.72 -1.10 -16.47
C ALA A 26 -2.97 -0.34 -15.16
N CYS A 27 -1.93 0.26 -14.62
CA CYS A 27 -1.98 1.08 -13.40
C CYS A 27 -0.83 2.07 -13.40
N GLU A 28 -1.00 3.17 -12.65
CA GLU A 28 0.10 4.09 -12.37
C GLU A 28 0.64 3.75 -10.98
N LEU A 29 1.96 3.56 -10.89
CA LEU A 29 2.60 3.20 -9.64
C LEU A 29 3.46 4.36 -9.14
N PHE A 30 3.23 4.75 -7.90
CA PHE A 30 4.02 5.76 -7.18
C PHE A 30 4.73 5.09 -6.02
N GLU A 31 5.87 5.64 -5.61
CA GLU A 31 6.69 5.08 -4.54
C GLU A 31 7.04 6.15 -3.51
N ALA A 32 7.16 5.72 -2.27
CA ALA A 32 7.67 6.53 -1.17
C ALA A 32 8.50 5.67 -0.23
N GLY A 33 9.52 6.25 0.37
CA GLY A 33 10.48 5.53 1.23
C GLY A 33 10.18 5.60 2.73
N ASP A 34 9.23 6.42 3.14
CA ASP A 34 8.79 6.52 4.53
C ASP A 34 7.37 7.11 4.59
N GLY A 35 6.82 7.16 5.80
CA GLY A 35 5.45 7.63 5.98
C GLY A 35 5.25 9.11 5.69
N GLU A 36 6.26 9.94 5.95
CA GLU A 36 6.18 11.37 5.67
C GLU A 36 6.11 11.63 4.17
N GLU A 37 7.01 11.01 3.41
CA GLU A 37 6.99 11.07 1.95
C GLU A 37 5.70 10.45 1.41
N GLY A 38 5.26 9.33 2.00
CA GLY A 38 4.02 8.67 1.62
C GLY A 38 2.80 9.57 1.76
N LEU A 39 2.71 10.32 2.86
CA LEU A 39 1.62 11.29 3.04
C LEU A 39 1.66 12.40 1.99
N ALA A 40 2.85 12.91 1.68
CA ALA A 40 3.00 13.95 0.67
C ALA A 40 2.55 13.46 -0.71
N VAL A 41 2.98 12.26 -1.11
CA VAL A 41 2.58 11.68 -2.39
C VAL A 41 1.08 11.38 -2.40
N ALA A 42 0.55 10.81 -1.33
CA ALA A 42 -0.87 10.48 -1.24
C ALA A 42 -1.75 11.73 -1.34
N THR A 43 -1.34 12.81 -0.70
CA THR A 43 -2.08 14.08 -0.74
C THR A 43 -2.08 14.66 -2.16
N ASN A 44 -0.95 14.56 -2.85
CA ASN A 44 -0.78 15.11 -4.18
C ASN A 44 -1.45 14.26 -5.27
N GLU A 45 -1.28 12.95 -5.20
CA GLU A 45 -1.72 12.02 -6.26
C GLU A 45 -3.09 11.39 -6.00
N LYS A 46 -3.53 11.34 -4.77
CA LYS A 46 -4.80 10.73 -4.36
C LYS A 46 -4.96 9.32 -4.91
N PRO A 47 -4.09 8.38 -4.49
CA PRO A 47 -4.11 7.03 -5.04
C PRO A 47 -5.41 6.28 -4.71
N ASP A 48 -5.71 5.29 -5.54
CA ASP A 48 -6.86 4.40 -5.33
C ASP A 48 -6.57 3.29 -4.33
N LEU A 49 -5.28 3.02 -4.09
CA LEU A 49 -4.82 2.01 -3.14
C LEU A 49 -3.43 2.39 -2.66
N ILE A 50 -3.18 2.20 -1.37
CA ILE A 50 -1.84 2.33 -0.80
C ILE A 50 -1.42 0.97 -0.24
N ILE A 51 -0.24 0.51 -0.65
CA ILE A 51 0.42 -0.66 -0.06
C ILE A 51 1.46 -0.10 0.89
N LEU A 52 1.28 -0.32 2.19
CA LEU A 52 1.99 0.39 3.24
C LEU A 52 2.76 -0.56 4.14
N ASP A 53 4.07 -0.37 4.23
CA ASP A 53 4.90 -1.10 5.17
C ASP A 53 4.61 -0.64 6.61
N TYR A 54 4.52 -1.60 7.52
CA TYR A 54 4.27 -1.33 8.93
C TYR A 54 5.47 -0.62 9.58
N ASN A 55 6.69 -1.08 9.28
CA ASN A 55 7.90 -0.68 10.01
C ASN A 55 8.85 0.12 9.14
N MET A 56 8.90 1.44 9.35
CA MET A 56 9.72 2.36 8.57
C MET A 56 10.34 3.42 9.49
N PRO A 57 11.51 3.98 9.10
CA PRO A 57 12.08 5.12 9.82
C PRO A 57 11.28 6.41 9.56
N VAL A 58 11.58 7.46 10.30
CA VAL A 58 10.98 8.79 10.22
C VAL A 58 9.52 8.77 10.67
N MET A 59 8.65 8.12 9.89
CA MET A 59 7.25 7.93 10.23
C MET A 59 6.86 6.52 9.83
N ASP A 60 6.45 5.69 10.78
CA ASP A 60 6.04 4.32 10.49
C ASP A 60 4.64 4.23 9.87
N GLY A 61 4.27 3.01 9.48
CA GLY A 61 3.00 2.80 8.80
C GLY A 61 1.77 3.14 9.64
N VAL A 62 1.82 2.87 10.93
CA VAL A 62 0.69 3.18 11.83
C VAL A 62 0.53 4.69 11.97
N ALA A 63 1.63 5.41 12.15
CA ALA A 63 1.59 6.87 12.27
C ALA A 63 1.06 7.51 10.99
N MET A 64 1.51 7.03 9.81
CA MET A 64 0.99 7.49 8.53
C MET A 64 -0.51 7.22 8.41
N LEU A 65 -0.91 6.01 8.76
CA LEU A 65 -2.31 5.59 8.66
C LEU A 65 -3.22 6.43 9.56
N ARG A 66 -2.77 6.75 10.79
CA ARG A 66 -3.52 7.62 11.70
C ARG A 66 -3.73 9.00 11.09
N GLN A 67 -2.70 9.58 10.51
CA GLN A 67 -2.81 10.89 9.86
C GLN A 67 -3.73 10.85 8.65
N MET A 68 -3.68 9.76 7.88
CA MET A 68 -4.59 9.58 6.75
C MET A 68 -6.05 9.58 7.21
N ARG A 69 -6.35 8.88 8.29
CA ARG A 69 -7.73 8.76 8.80
C ARG A 69 -8.27 10.07 9.36
N GLU A 70 -7.39 10.99 9.74
CA GLU A 70 -7.76 12.34 10.18
C GLU A 70 -7.88 13.33 9.03
N ASN A 71 -7.39 12.99 7.84
CA ASN A 71 -7.42 13.85 6.68
C ASN A 71 -8.67 13.55 5.84
N PRO A 72 -9.60 14.53 5.67
CA PRO A 72 -10.83 14.30 4.90
C PRO A 72 -10.59 13.81 3.47
N GLU A 73 -9.47 14.16 2.86
CA GLU A 73 -9.15 13.73 1.50
C GLU A 73 -8.60 12.31 1.42
N LEU A 74 -8.06 11.79 2.51
CA LEU A 74 -7.39 10.48 2.54
C LEU A 74 -8.07 9.45 3.44
N LYS A 75 -9.04 9.86 4.23
CA LYS A 75 -9.64 8.98 5.25
C LYS A 75 -10.33 7.76 4.68
N ARG A 76 -10.70 7.76 3.41
CA ARG A 76 -11.35 6.63 2.75
C ARG A 76 -10.44 5.86 1.80
N THR A 77 -9.20 6.31 1.65
CA THR A 77 -8.24 5.63 0.77
C THR A 77 -7.96 4.23 1.30
N PRO A 78 -8.18 3.19 0.49
CA PRO A 78 -7.90 1.82 0.92
C PRO A 78 -6.42 1.59 1.14
N VAL A 79 -6.10 0.84 2.19
CA VAL A 79 -4.72 0.50 2.54
C VAL A 79 -4.62 -1.01 2.72
N ILE A 80 -3.60 -1.62 2.12
CA ILE A 80 -3.16 -2.98 2.42
C ILE A 80 -1.83 -2.84 3.13
N MET A 81 -1.75 -3.41 4.33
CA MET A 81 -0.55 -3.32 5.17
C MET A 81 0.40 -4.47 4.88
N LEU A 82 1.69 -4.17 4.68
CA LEU A 82 2.74 -5.18 4.64
C LEU A 82 3.42 -5.21 6.00
N THR A 83 3.59 -6.39 6.58
CA THR A 83 4.22 -6.52 7.89
C THR A 83 5.03 -7.79 8.01
N ALA A 84 6.20 -7.71 8.67
CA ALA A 84 6.97 -8.88 9.03
C ALA A 84 6.42 -9.57 10.27
N ASP A 85 5.54 -8.92 11.01
CA ASP A 85 4.96 -9.39 12.26
C ASP A 85 3.44 -9.44 12.14
N ALA A 86 2.87 -10.64 12.17
CA ALA A 86 1.43 -10.87 12.11
C ALA A 86 0.84 -11.17 13.51
N SER A 87 1.42 -10.61 14.57
CA SER A 87 0.87 -10.78 15.91
C SER A 87 -0.54 -10.20 15.99
N SER A 88 -1.36 -10.79 16.86
CA SER A 88 -2.75 -10.34 17.02
C SER A 88 -2.84 -8.87 17.46
N GLU A 89 -1.85 -8.39 18.22
CA GLU A 89 -1.79 -6.99 18.65
C GLU A 89 -1.66 -6.04 17.45
N ILE A 90 -0.73 -6.32 16.54
CA ILE A 90 -0.53 -5.52 15.35
C ILE A 90 -1.75 -5.58 14.43
N ILE A 91 -2.26 -6.78 14.19
CA ILE A 91 -3.44 -6.98 13.35
C ILE A 91 -4.64 -6.21 13.90
N ASN A 92 -4.86 -6.26 15.22
CA ASN A 92 -5.96 -5.52 15.85
C ASN A 92 -5.77 -4.01 15.72
N THR A 93 -4.56 -3.52 15.89
CA THR A 93 -4.25 -2.08 15.77
C THR A 93 -4.58 -1.58 14.36
N VAL A 94 -4.08 -2.27 13.33
CA VAL A 94 -4.31 -1.81 11.94
C VAL A 94 -5.76 -2.01 11.51
N ALA A 95 -6.43 -3.05 12.01
CA ALA A 95 -7.85 -3.26 11.73
C ALA A 95 -8.70 -2.11 12.27
N ARG A 96 -8.39 -1.60 13.47
CA ARG A 96 -9.08 -0.45 14.04
C ARG A 96 -8.90 0.81 13.22
N LEU A 97 -7.78 0.92 12.52
CA LEU A 97 -7.48 2.04 11.64
C LEU A 97 -8.03 1.82 10.22
N GLY A 98 -8.78 0.76 10.03
CA GLY A 98 -9.54 0.54 8.81
C GLY A 98 -8.74 0.06 7.60
N VAL A 99 -7.63 -0.68 7.82
CA VAL A 99 -6.95 -1.31 6.69
C VAL A 99 -7.86 -2.37 6.05
N ARG A 100 -7.79 -2.49 4.74
CA ARG A 100 -8.58 -3.47 4.00
C ARG A 100 -8.09 -4.89 4.23
N ASP A 101 -6.79 -5.05 4.29
CA ASP A 101 -6.17 -6.35 4.50
C ASP A 101 -4.72 -6.16 4.92
N TYR A 102 -4.07 -7.24 5.28
CA TYR A 102 -2.63 -7.24 5.55
C TYR A 102 -1.98 -8.44 4.86
N VAL A 103 -0.68 -8.33 4.59
CA VAL A 103 0.12 -9.39 4.00
C VAL A 103 1.42 -9.48 4.77
N THR A 104 1.81 -10.69 5.15
CA THR A 104 3.06 -10.91 5.87
C THR A 104 4.25 -10.98 4.93
N LYS A 105 5.38 -10.43 5.36
CA LYS A 105 6.65 -10.54 4.62
C LYS A 105 7.41 -11.78 5.10
N PRO A 106 8.05 -12.52 4.21
CA PRO A 106 8.03 -12.40 2.76
C PRO A 106 6.66 -12.78 2.20
N PHE A 107 6.20 -12.07 1.18
CA PHE A 107 4.87 -12.31 0.63
C PHE A 107 4.94 -13.16 -0.64
N ASP A 108 3.82 -13.84 -0.91
CA ASP A 108 3.56 -14.55 -2.15
C ASP A 108 2.93 -13.58 -3.13
N ASP A 109 3.49 -13.45 -4.33
CA ASP A 109 3.01 -12.53 -5.36
C ASP A 109 1.53 -12.75 -5.69
N ALA A 110 1.13 -14.01 -5.86
CA ALA A 110 -0.26 -14.35 -6.19
C ALA A 110 -1.22 -13.95 -5.07
N GLN A 111 -0.82 -14.15 -3.83
CA GLN A 111 -1.63 -13.77 -2.67
C GLN A 111 -1.81 -12.25 -2.60
N LEU A 112 -0.73 -11.50 -2.80
CA LEU A 112 -0.81 -10.04 -2.78
C LEU A 112 -1.67 -9.52 -3.93
N LEU A 113 -1.48 -10.04 -5.14
CA LEU A 113 -2.29 -9.65 -6.29
C LEU A 113 -3.77 -9.96 -6.07
N ASP A 114 -4.08 -11.10 -5.47
CA ASP A 114 -5.46 -11.46 -5.16
C ASP A 114 -6.10 -10.43 -4.22
N LYS A 115 -5.39 -10.06 -3.16
CA LYS A 115 -5.89 -9.06 -2.20
C LYS A 115 -6.05 -7.68 -2.83
N VAL A 116 -5.11 -7.28 -3.68
CA VAL A 116 -5.20 -6.01 -4.42
C VAL A 116 -6.40 -6.02 -5.35
N SER A 117 -6.64 -7.13 -6.06
CA SER A 117 -7.74 -7.23 -7.01
C SER A 117 -9.12 -7.15 -6.36
N ARG A 118 -9.21 -7.41 -5.06
CA ARG A 118 -10.45 -7.25 -4.29
C ARG A 118 -10.76 -5.80 -3.96
N VAL A 119 -9.77 -4.92 -4.09
CA VAL A 119 -9.90 -3.50 -3.74
C VAL A 119 -10.01 -2.64 -4.99
N ILE A 120 -9.19 -2.90 -5.99
CA ILE A 120 -9.16 -2.17 -7.26
C ILE A 120 -9.16 -3.15 -8.42
N ALA A 121 -9.66 -2.72 -9.57
CA ALA A 121 -9.63 -3.53 -10.78
C ALA A 121 -8.22 -3.52 -11.37
N LEU A 122 -7.61 -4.69 -11.48
CA LEU A 122 -6.32 -4.88 -12.15
C LEU A 122 -6.56 -5.54 -13.51
N ASN A 123 -6.35 -4.78 -14.55
CA ASN A 123 -6.48 -5.28 -15.92
C ASN A 123 -5.12 -5.43 -16.55
N ARG A 124 -4.86 -6.58 -17.18
CA ARG A 124 -3.60 -6.78 -17.87
C ARG A 124 -3.49 -5.85 -19.07
N ILE A 125 -2.29 -5.35 -19.30
CA ILE A 125 -2.00 -4.58 -20.50
C ILE A 125 -2.07 -5.53 -21.68
N GLU A 126 -2.88 -5.19 -22.69
CA GLU A 126 -2.94 -5.99 -23.90
C GLU A 126 -1.69 -5.76 -24.72
N GLU A 127 -1.07 -6.88 -25.15
CA GLU A 127 0.04 -6.82 -26.08
C GLU A 127 -0.50 -6.75 -27.50
N ALA A 128 -0.01 -5.77 -28.21
CA ALA A 128 -0.39 -5.60 -29.62
C ALA A 128 0.23 -6.71 -30.49
#